data_8f721f849c8099da7e2365c94e475fe3
#
_entry.id   8f721f849c8099da7e2365c94e475fe3
#
_cell.length_a   1.000
_cell.length_b   1.000
_cell.length_c   1.000
_cell.angle_alpha   90.00
_cell.angle_beta   90.00
_cell.angle_gamma   90.00
#
_symmetry.space_group_name_H-M   'P 1'
#
loop_
_entity.id
_entity.type
_entity.pdbx_description
1 polymer ?
#
loop_
_entity_poly.entity_id
_entity_poly.type
_entity_poly.pdbx_seq_one_letter_code
_entity_poly.pdbx_strand_id
1 'polypeptide(L)'
;MTSLLKINNLRETLEDFAITKKKPLFGICVGMQMFADVGLEEEKTKGFGWIGGKVSKIDNKNNKFKLPHMGWNEISIKKKSNLFKNINDKSHMYFVHSFEFLPNEEQYVTSTINYSKEIVSSLEKNNIFGTQFHPEKSDKDGLKIIENFITL
;
A
#
# COMPACT_ATOMS: atom_id res chain seq x y z
N MET A 1 -3.73 8.80 11.92
CA MET A 1 -4.62 8.35 10.82
C MET A 1 -6.07 8.79 10.97
N THR A 2 -6.66 8.71 12.16
CA THR A 2 -8.09 9.01 12.41
C THR A 2 -8.48 10.48 12.29
N SER A 3 -7.58 11.43 12.56
CA SER A 3 -7.91 12.86 12.55
C SER A 3 -8.21 13.41 11.14
N LEU A 4 -7.54 12.88 10.12
CA LEU A 4 -7.77 13.29 8.72
C LEU A 4 -9.12 12.81 8.17
N LEU A 5 -9.63 11.66 8.62
CA LEU A 5 -10.91 11.10 8.16
C LEU A 5 -12.13 11.74 8.84
N LYS A 6 -11.94 12.46 9.96
CA LYS A 6 -13.00 13.20 10.64
C LYS A 6 -13.31 14.55 10.00
N ILE A 7 -12.46 15.01 9.09
CA ILE A 7 -12.64 16.29 8.43
C ILE A 7 -13.59 16.13 7.23
N ASN A 8 -14.81 16.64 7.38
CA ASN A 8 -15.72 16.98 6.27
C ASN A 8 -16.20 15.83 5.38
N ASN A 9 -16.81 14.78 5.92
CA ASN A 9 -17.44 13.72 5.10
C ASN A 9 -16.48 13.03 4.10
N LEU A 10 -15.16 13.18 4.28
CA LEU A 10 -14.16 12.62 3.37
C LEU A 10 -14.28 11.09 3.26
N ARG A 11 -14.56 10.42 4.38
CA ARG A 11 -14.77 8.97 4.39
C ARG A 11 -15.93 8.57 3.49
N GLU A 12 -17.09 9.21 3.66
CA GLU A 12 -18.29 8.93 2.89
C GLU A 12 -18.08 9.22 1.40
N THR A 13 -17.37 10.32 1.08
CA THR A 13 -17.03 10.68 -0.29
C THR A 13 -16.15 9.63 -0.95
N LEU A 14 -15.13 9.13 -0.25
CA LEU A 14 -14.24 8.09 -0.76
C LEU A 14 -14.96 6.74 -0.89
N GLU A 15 -15.83 6.40 0.05
CA GLU A 15 -16.66 5.19 -0.02
C GLU A 15 -17.64 5.25 -1.20
N ASP A 16 -18.31 6.39 -1.41
CA ASP A 16 -19.17 6.58 -2.59
C ASP A 16 -18.35 6.43 -3.88
N PHE A 17 -17.19 7.07 -3.96
CA PHE A 17 -16.32 7.02 -5.13
C PHE A 17 -15.83 5.60 -5.45
N ALA A 18 -15.20 4.95 -4.45
CA ALA A 18 -14.50 3.69 -4.66
C ALA A 18 -15.43 2.47 -4.60
N ILE A 19 -16.39 2.45 -3.68
CA ILE A 19 -17.23 1.26 -3.43
C ILE A 19 -18.53 1.35 -4.22
N THR A 20 -19.25 2.47 -4.15
CA THR A 20 -20.55 2.63 -4.81
C THR A 20 -20.37 2.84 -6.31
N LYS A 21 -19.57 3.81 -6.71
CA LYS A 21 -19.31 4.15 -8.13
C LYS A 21 -18.23 3.29 -8.78
N LYS A 22 -17.52 2.47 -8.00
CA LYS A 22 -16.46 1.57 -8.47
C LYS A 22 -15.39 2.27 -9.34
N LYS A 23 -15.09 3.53 -9.01
CA LYS A 23 -14.03 4.27 -9.69
C LYS A 23 -12.68 3.82 -9.20
N PRO A 24 -11.65 3.74 -10.09
CA PRO A 24 -10.29 3.39 -9.67
C PRO A 24 -9.80 4.32 -8.56
N LEU A 25 -9.26 3.72 -7.50
CA LEU A 25 -8.70 4.47 -6.37
C LEU A 25 -7.31 3.90 -6.03
N PHE A 26 -6.34 4.81 -5.87
CA PHE A 26 -4.97 4.45 -5.60
C PHE A 26 -4.51 5.03 -4.26
N GLY A 27 -4.15 4.16 -3.33
CA GLY A 27 -3.58 4.51 -2.03
C GLY A 27 -2.07 4.36 -2.03
N ILE A 28 -1.35 5.44 -1.77
CA ILE A 28 0.11 5.46 -1.68
C ILE A 28 0.52 5.53 -0.21
N CYS A 29 1.45 4.67 0.21
CA CYS A 29 2.02 4.58 1.56
C CYS A 29 0.92 4.47 2.64
N VAL A 30 0.71 5.50 3.44
CA VAL A 30 -0.38 5.54 4.44
C VAL A 30 -1.75 5.36 3.77
N GLY A 31 -1.93 5.82 2.53
CA GLY A 31 -3.17 5.63 1.76
C GLY A 31 -3.49 4.15 1.54
N MET A 32 -2.50 3.32 1.22
CA MET A 32 -2.68 1.87 1.16
C MET A 32 -3.04 1.30 2.54
N GLN A 33 -2.37 1.74 3.59
CA GLN A 33 -2.60 1.26 4.95
C GLN A 33 -4.02 1.57 5.46
N MET A 34 -4.61 2.68 5.01
CA MET A 34 -5.98 3.05 5.34
C MET A 34 -7.03 2.05 4.82
N PHE A 35 -6.72 1.21 3.84
CA PHE A 35 -7.63 0.19 3.33
C PHE A 35 -7.88 -0.96 4.30
N ALA A 36 -7.00 -1.16 5.30
CA ALA A 36 -7.12 -2.20 6.32
C ALA A 36 -8.38 -2.04 7.19
N ASP A 37 -8.71 -3.10 7.92
CA ASP A 37 -9.75 -3.05 8.97
C ASP A 37 -9.30 -2.18 10.14
N VAL A 38 -8.00 -2.27 10.49
CA VAL A 38 -7.45 -1.63 11.69
C VAL A 38 -5.97 -1.30 11.53
N GLY A 39 -5.57 -0.15 12.06
CA GLY A 39 -4.18 0.25 12.30
C GLY A 39 -3.82 0.15 13.77
N LEU A 40 -2.59 -0.28 14.06
CA LEU A 40 -2.04 -0.48 15.41
C LEU A 40 -0.77 0.39 15.59
N GLU A 41 -0.84 1.67 15.25
CA GLU A 41 0.31 2.57 15.35
C GLU A 41 0.52 3.02 16.81
N GLU A 42 -0.20 4.00 17.28
CA GLU A 42 -0.15 4.45 18.66
C GLU A 42 -1.33 3.89 19.46
N GLU A 43 -2.49 3.90 18.85
CA GLU A 43 -3.74 3.34 19.37
C GLU A 43 -4.43 2.52 18.28
N LYS A 44 -5.35 1.66 18.69
CA LYS A 44 -6.18 0.91 17.75
C LYS A 44 -7.11 1.84 16.98
N THR A 45 -6.83 2.04 15.71
CA THR A 45 -7.57 2.94 14.83
C THR A 45 -8.29 2.18 13.72
N LYS A 46 -9.58 2.43 13.55
CA LYS A 46 -10.39 1.80 12.48
C LYS A 46 -9.98 2.36 11.11
N GLY A 47 -9.64 1.48 10.17
CA GLY A 47 -9.44 1.80 8.75
C GLY A 47 -10.74 1.77 7.95
N PHE A 48 -10.63 1.74 6.62
CA PHE A 48 -11.79 1.61 5.72
C PHE A 48 -12.38 0.20 5.71
N GLY A 49 -11.56 -0.84 5.90
CA GLY A 49 -11.98 -2.24 5.81
C GLY A 49 -12.27 -2.71 4.37
N TRP A 50 -11.71 -2.03 3.36
CA TRP A 50 -11.93 -2.40 1.95
C TRP A 50 -11.09 -3.60 1.53
N ILE A 51 -9.91 -3.74 2.13
CA ILE A 51 -9.07 -4.92 2.03
C ILE A 51 -8.86 -5.42 3.45
N GLY A 52 -9.39 -6.61 3.75
CA GLY A 52 -9.33 -7.18 5.10
C GLY A 52 -7.90 -7.37 5.57
N GLY A 53 -7.62 -6.98 6.82
CA GLY A 53 -6.31 -7.09 7.41
C GLY A 53 -6.02 -6.00 8.45
N LYS A 54 -4.77 -5.98 8.90
CA LYS A 54 -4.31 -5.01 9.89
C LYS A 54 -3.00 -4.36 9.47
N VAL A 55 -2.77 -3.16 9.97
CA VAL A 55 -1.47 -2.48 9.88
C VAL A 55 -0.79 -2.54 11.22
N SER A 56 0.43 -3.06 11.25
CA SER A 56 1.23 -3.17 12.47
C SER A 56 2.67 -2.78 12.23
N LYS A 57 3.38 -2.48 13.32
CA LYS A 57 4.80 -2.14 13.25
C LYS A 57 5.60 -3.32 12.70
N ILE A 58 6.54 -3.02 11.80
CA ILE A 58 7.46 -4.02 11.24
C ILE A 58 8.30 -4.61 12.38
N ASP A 59 8.42 -5.94 12.42
CA ASP A 59 9.36 -6.60 13.32
C ASP A 59 10.80 -6.35 12.84
N ASN A 60 11.54 -5.56 13.60
CA ASN A 60 12.89 -5.18 13.28
C ASN A 60 13.97 -6.17 13.78
N LYS A 61 13.54 -7.38 14.17
CA LYS A 61 14.43 -8.45 14.64
C LYS A 61 15.39 -7.99 15.73
N ASN A 62 14.85 -7.41 16.80
CA ASN A 62 15.66 -6.88 17.91
C ASN A 62 16.69 -5.83 17.45
N ASN A 63 16.24 -4.86 16.67
CA ASN A 63 17.06 -3.75 16.14
C ASN A 63 18.13 -4.14 15.10
N LYS A 64 18.08 -5.33 14.53
CA LYS A 64 18.93 -5.71 13.39
C LYS A 64 18.59 -4.92 12.13
N PHE A 65 17.34 -4.52 12.00
CA PHE A 65 16.84 -3.71 10.88
C PHE A 65 16.44 -2.34 11.39
N LYS A 66 16.86 -1.28 10.70
CA LYS A 66 16.49 0.10 11.04
C LYS A 66 15.03 0.37 10.73
N LEU A 67 14.36 1.14 11.58
CA LEU A 67 13.04 1.68 11.29
C LEU A 67 13.10 3.22 11.40
N PRO A 68 12.49 3.93 10.44
CA PRO A 68 11.74 3.40 9.29
C PRO A 68 12.61 2.63 8.30
N HIS A 69 12.03 1.63 7.58
CA HIS A 69 12.57 1.15 6.33
C HIS A 69 12.56 2.32 5.35
N MET A 70 13.74 2.88 5.07
CA MET A 70 13.90 4.08 4.25
C MET A 70 14.96 3.83 3.18
N GLY A 71 14.59 4.13 1.94
CA GLY A 71 15.48 4.00 0.79
C GLY A 71 14.90 3.13 -0.32
N TRP A 72 15.79 2.73 -1.23
CA TRP A 72 15.45 1.93 -2.40
C TRP A 72 15.49 0.45 -2.07
N ASN A 73 14.48 -0.29 -2.53
CA ASN A 73 14.43 -1.75 -2.39
C ASN A 73 13.76 -2.36 -3.62
N GLU A 74 14.16 -3.59 -3.93
CA GLU A 74 13.61 -4.36 -5.04
C GLU A 74 12.23 -4.90 -4.70
N ILE A 75 11.24 -4.70 -5.58
CA ILE A 75 9.96 -5.37 -5.46
C ILE A 75 10.00 -6.75 -6.12
N SER A 76 9.32 -7.71 -5.51
CA SER A 76 9.03 -9.02 -6.11
C SER A 76 7.57 -9.05 -6.55
N ILE A 77 7.33 -9.07 -7.86
CA ILE A 77 5.97 -9.12 -8.43
C ILE A 77 5.42 -10.53 -8.26
N LYS A 78 4.31 -10.68 -7.55
CA LYS A 78 3.69 -11.98 -7.22
C LYS A 78 2.62 -12.40 -8.22
N LYS A 79 1.94 -11.42 -8.80
CA LYS A 79 0.90 -11.67 -9.81
C LYS A 79 0.75 -10.50 -10.77
N LYS A 80 0.08 -10.77 -11.90
CA LYS A 80 -0.27 -9.72 -12.85
C LYS A 80 -1.17 -8.67 -12.20
N SER A 81 -0.83 -7.40 -12.42
CA SER A 81 -1.61 -6.23 -12.04
C SER A 81 -1.50 -5.20 -13.15
N ASN A 82 -2.56 -4.43 -13.36
CA ASN A 82 -2.52 -3.33 -14.33
C ASN A 82 -1.49 -2.27 -13.93
N LEU A 83 -1.24 -2.07 -12.63
CA LEU A 83 -0.19 -1.15 -12.16
C LEU A 83 1.20 -1.55 -12.66
N PHE A 84 1.48 -2.84 -12.79
CA PHE A 84 2.80 -3.36 -13.16
C PHE A 84 2.96 -3.66 -14.65
N LYS A 85 2.05 -3.15 -15.49
CA LYS A 85 2.22 -3.28 -16.95
C LYS A 85 3.51 -2.60 -17.40
N ASN A 86 4.39 -3.36 -18.07
CA ASN A 86 5.73 -2.91 -18.50
C ASN A 86 6.67 -2.52 -17.36
N ILE A 87 6.45 -3.03 -16.16
CA ILE A 87 7.38 -2.97 -15.04
C ILE A 87 8.07 -4.34 -14.92
N ASN A 88 9.38 -4.32 -14.80
CA ASN A 88 10.15 -5.53 -14.61
C ASN A 88 10.07 -6.03 -13.17
N ASP A 89 10.07 -7.34 -12.98
CA ASP A 89 10.33 -7.90 -11.66
C ASP A 89 11.71 -7.43 -11.17
N LYS A 90 11.84 -7.20 -9.87
CA LYS A 90 13.03 -6.61 -9.24
C LYS A 90 13.31 -5.15 -9.56
N SER A 91 12.36 -4.43 -10.14
CA SER A 91 12.46 -2.96 -10.20
C SER A 91 12.61 -2.37 -8.80
N HIS A 92 13.46 -1.34 -8.70
CA HIS A 92 13.71 -0.64 -7.44
C HIS A 92 12.68 0.45 -7.20
N MET A 93 12.09 0.44 -6.01
CA MET A 93 11.11 1.45 -5.57
C MET A 93 11.59 2.11 -4.27
N TYR A 94 11.14 3.34 -4.04
CA TYR A 94 11.51 4.10 -2.84
C TYR A 94 10.50 3.90 -1.73
N PHE A 95 11.00 3.55 -0.55
CA PHE A 95 10.22 3.28 0.65
C PHE A 95 10.57 4.25 1.79
N VAL A 96 9.60 4.57 2.61
CA VAL A 96 9.78 5.22 3.91
C VAL A 96 8.62 4.87 4.83
N HIS A 97 8.74 3.77 5.59
CA HIS A 97 7.68 3.31 6.48
C HIS A 97 8.21 2.48 7.66
N SER A 98 7.50 2.54 8.78
CA SER A 98 7.78 1.71 9.97
C SER A 98 6.70 0.67 10.23
N PHE A 99 5.59 0.75 9.48
CA PHE A 99 4.43 -0.13 9.60
C PHE A 99 4.20 -0.88 8.30
N GLU A 100 3.63 -2.06 8.40
CA GLU A 100 3.33 -2.95 7.29
C GLU A 100 1.86 -3.32 7.28
N PHE A 101 1.30 -3.54 6.10
CA PHE A 101 -0.02 -4.09 5.93
C PHE A 101 0.07 -5.62 5.96
N LEU A 102 -0.69 -6.24 6.85
CA LEU A 102 -0.85 -7.70 6.98
C LEU A 102 -2.26 -8.08 6.49
N PRO A 103 -2.41 -8.46 5.21
CA PRO A 103 -3.71 -8.83 4.67
C PRO A 103 -4.19 -10.17 5.22
N ASN A 104 -5.51 -10.32 5.36
CA ASN A 104 -6.12 -11.61 5.71
C ASN A 104 -6.09 -12.59 4.54
N GLU A 105 -5.99 -12.09 3.31
CA GLU A 105 -6.07 -12.88 2.09
C GLU A 105 -4.90 -12.53 1.16
N GLU A 106 -4.03 -13.51 0.91
CA GLU A 106 -2.85 -13.34 0.04
C GLU A 106 -3.20 -13.06 -1.43
N GLN A 107 -4.41 -13.43 -1.84
CA GLN A 107 -4.86 -13.19 -3.22
C GLN A 107 -4.87 -11.71 -3.64
N TYR A 108 -4.89 -10.78 -2.68
CA TYR A 108 -4.83 -9.35 -2.97
C TYR A 108 -3.41 -8.79 -3.05
N VAL A 109 -2.39 -9.57 -2.65
CA VAL A 109 -0.99 -9.15 -2.72
C VAL A 109 -0.51 -9.19 -4.16
N THR A 110 -0.03 -8.08 -4.68
CA THR A 110 0.50 -7.97 -6.05
C THR A 110 2.03 -7.89 -6.08
N SER A 111 2.65 -7.36 -5.05
CA SER A 111 4.10 -7.43 -4.87
C SER A 111 4.51 -7.43 -3.40
N THR A 112 5.75 -7.89 -3.16
CA THR A 112 6.39 -7.91 -1.85
C THR A 112 7.81 -7.36 -1.94
N ILE A 113 8.41 -7.08 -0.79
CA ILE A 113 9.84 -6.80 -0.63
C ILE A 113 10.44 -7.74 0.40
N ASN A 114 11.74 -7.91 0.36
CA ASN A 114 12.49 -8.55 1.43
C ASN A 114 13.21 -7.49 2.26
N TYR A 115 12.83 -7.35 3.54
CA TYR A 115 13.50 -6.46 4.48
C TYR A 115 13.88 -7.22 5.75
N SER A 116 13.14 -7.16 6.83
CA SER A 116 13.33 -8.05 7.99
C SER A 116 12.73 -9.44 7.78
N LYS A 117 11.77 -9.50 6.90
CA LYS A 117 11.02 -10.65 6.38
C LYS A 117 10.43 -10.26 5.03
N GLU A 118 9.64 -11.14 4.43
CA GLU A 118 8.81 -10.75 3.31
C GLU A 118 7.69 -9.81 3.79
N ILE A 119 7.61 -8.61 3.19
CA ILE A 119 6.65 -7.55 3.53
C ILE A 119 5.85 -7.21 2.27
N VAL A 120 4.55 -7.02 2.43
CA VAL A 120 3.67 -6.58 1.34
C VAL A 120 4.06 -5.18 0.88
N SER A 121 4.33 -5.03 -0.42
CA SER A 121 4.68 -3.75 -1.03
C SER A 121 3.59 -3.19 -1.93
N SER A 122 2.64 -4.02 -2.37
CA SER A 122 1.44 -3.56 -3.09
C SER A 122 0.27 -4.53 -2.97
N LEU A 123 -0.93 -3.97 -3.08
CA LEU A 123 -2.22 -4.67 -3.00
C LEU A 123 -3.13 -4.23 -4.15
N GLU A 124 -3.98 -5.17 -4.61
CA GLU A 124 -5.03 -4.89 -5.57
C GLU A 124 -6.28 -5.70 -5.26
N LYS A 125 -7.43 -5.03 -5.15
CA LYS A 125 -8.74 -5.65 -5.03
C LYS A 125 -9.74 -4.89 -5.88
N ASN A 126 -10.17 -5.49 -6.98
CA ASN A 126 -11.09 -4.87 -7.94
C ASN A 126 -10.52 -3.53 -8.50
N ASN A 127 -11.17 -2.42 -8.14
CA ASN A 127 -10.79 -1.06 -8.53
C ASN A 127 -9.94 -0.34 -7.48
N ILE A 128 -9.53 -1.01 -6.42
CA ILE A 128 -8.73 -0.44 -5.33
C ILE A 128 -7.30 -0.96 -5.46
N PHE A 129 -6.35 -0.03 -5.57
CA PHE A 129 -4.93 -0.27 -5.74
C PHE A 129 -4.15 0.38 -4.60
N GLY A 130 -3.12 -0.28 -4.12
CA GLY A 130 -2.28 0.26 -3.06
C GLY A 130 -0.81 -0.07 -3.25
N THR A 131 0.06 0.89 -2.93
CA THR A 131 1.50 0.68 -2.83
C THR A 131 2.04 1.19 -1.50
N GLN A 132 2.94 0.43 -0.87
CA GLN A 132 3.66 0.87 0.32
C GLN A 132 4.82 1.81 -0.05
N PHE A 133 5.40 1.62 -1.23
CA PHE A 133 6.39 2.52 -1.78
C PHE A 133 5.75 3.79 -2.35
N HIS A 134 6.58 4.78 -2.59
CA HIS A 134 6.22 6.06 -3.18
C HIS A 134 6.54 6.04 -4.69
N PRO A 135 5.58 5.74 -5.57
CA PRO A 135 5.85 5.72 -7.01
C PRO A 135 6.30 7.09 -7.53
N GLU A 136 5.79 8.18 -6.96
CA GLU A 136 6.20 9.55 -7.30
C GLU A 136 7.68 9.87 -6.95
N LYS A 137 8.33 9.01 -6.16
CA LYS A 137 9.75 9.08 -5.78
C LYS A 137 10.58 7.91 -6.32
N SER A 138 9.98 7.08 -7.16
CA SER A 138 10.58 5.82 -7.63
C SER A 138 11.04 5.87 -9.09
N ASP A 139 11.55 7.05 -9.50
CA ASP A 139 12.12 7.29 -10.83
C ASP A 139 11.16 6.88 -11.97
N LYS A 140 11.69 6.46 -13.10
CA LYS A 140 10.92 6.11 -14.31
C LYS A 140 9.92 4.97 -14.08
N ASP A 141 10.29 3.94 -13.30
CA ASP A 141 9.41 2.80 -13.06
C ASP A 141 8.23 3.20 -12.15
N GLY A 142 8.49 4.06 -11.16
CA GLY A 142 7.42 4.64 -10.34
C GLY A 142 6.47 5.53 -11.13
N LEU A 143 6.99 6.39 -11.99
CA LEU A 143 6.18 7.23 -12.88
C LEU A 143 5.35 6.38 -13.84
N LYS A 144 5.91 5.25 -14.33
CA LYS A 144 5.19 4.30 -15.19
C LYS A 144 4.02 3.63 -14.45
N ILE A 145 4.17 3.35 -13.16
CA ILE A 145 3.07 2.85 -12.32
C ILE A 145 1.94 3.88 -12.22
N ILE A 146 2.27 5.16 -12.03
CA ILE A 146 1.28 6.25 -12.00
C ILE A 146 0.58 6.36 -13.36
N GLU A 147 1.34 6.34 -14.47
CA GLU A 147 0.78 6.36 -15.82
C GLU A 147 -0.17 5.17 -16.05
N ASN A 148 0.23 3.97 -15.67
CA ASN A 148 -0.61 2.78 -15.77
C ASN A 148 -1.92 2.93 -14.99
N PHE A 149 -1.90 3.54 -13.81
CA PHE A 149 -3.11 3.80 -13.03
C PHE A 149 -4.02 4.83 -13.71
N ILE A 150 -3.47 5.92 -14.23
CA ILE A 150 -4.26 7.00 -14.88
C ILE A 150 -4.96 6.49 -16.15
N THR A 151 -4.43 5.45 -16.77
CA THR A 151 -4.97 4.87 -18.01
C THR A 151 -5.94 3.69 -17.79
N LEU A 152 -6.33 3.41 -16.53
CA LEU A 152 -7.39 2.45 -16.20
C LEU A 152 -8.80 3.02 -16.57
#